data_c101cdae21d02843e210131b71b5607f
#
_entry.id   c101cdae21d02843e210131b71b5607f
#
_cell.length_a   1.000
_cell.length_b   1.000
_cell.length_c   1.000
_cell.angle_alpha   90.00
_cell.angle_beta   90.00
_cell.angle_gamma   90.00
#
_symmetry.space_group_name_H-M   'P 1'
#
loop_
_entity.id
_entity.type
_entity.pdbx_description
1 polymer ?
#
loop_
_entity_poly.entity_id
_entity_poly.type
_entity_poly.pdbx_seq_one_letter_code
_entity_poly.pdbx_strand_id
1 'polypeptide(L)'
;TDMQDTFPKNELGEISQHIIQIYKRLHQAKEDLYIEREKLITHLQISHEGLGVFNHRKEEILVNNLFTQYANLISDKNLSSTEEIFSIPELQPITRFITKNKERSIGKEEKRMSLNIDKNGRIFAVECIIFQDDSFEISINDITQEKEQALLKKQLTQNIAHELKTPVSSI
;
A
#
# COMPACT_ATOMS: atom_id res chain seq x y z
N THR A 1 13.56 26.60 -48.27
CA THR A 1 14.29 25.49 -48.71
C THR A 1 14.11 24.32 -47.78
N ASP A 2 13.55 23.38 -48.37
CA ASP A 2 12.86 22.29 -47.71
C ASP A 2 13.80 21.34 -47.02
N MET A 3 13.72 21.25 -45.68
CA MET A 3 14.30 20.16 -44.90
C MET A 3 13.82 18.78 -45.35
N GLN A 4 12.79 18.71 -46.19
CA GLN A 4 12.29 17.47 -46.77
C GLN A 4 13.23 16.87 -47.82
N ASP A 5 14.08 17.66 -48.43
CA ASP A 5 15.02 17.17 -49.42
C ASP A 5 16.36 16.68 -48.86
N THR A 6 16.59 16.88 -47.56
CA THR A 6 17.82 16.45 -46.89
C THR A 6 17.78 15.01 -46.36
N PHE A 7 16.61 14.42 -46.29
CA PHE A 7 16.45 13.03 -45.84
C PHE A 7 16.17 12.09 -47.02
N PRO A 8 17.08 11.16 -47.32
CA PRO A 8 16.79 10.15 -48.32
C PRO A 8 15.50 9.42 -47.97
N LYS A 9 14.59 9.27 -48.92
CA LYS A 9 13.28 8.62 -48.74
C LYS A 9 13.33 7.13 -48.31
N ASN A 10 14.52 6.56 -48.18
CA ASN A 10 14.74 5.16 -47.89
C ASN A 10 15.13 4.95 -46.40
N GLU A 11 16.41 5.02 -46.03
CA GLU A 11 16.86 4.60 -44.72
C GLU A 11 16.61 5.60 -43.59
N LEU A 12 16.97 6.89 -43.81
CA LEU A 12 16.81 7.93 -42.80
C LEU A 12 15.35 8.30 -42.55
N GLY A 13 14.52 8.27 -43.59
CA GLY A 13 13.09 8.50 -43.49
C GLY A 13 12.40 7.38 -42.68
N GLU A 14 12.76 6.12 -42.89
CA GLU A 14 12.25 4.99 -42.17
C GLU A 14 12.70 4.99 -40.67
N ILE A 15 13.95 5.31 -40.41
CA ILE A 15 14.48 5.48 -39.05
C ILE A 15 13.74 6.59 -38.32
N SER A 16 13.53 7.73 -38.96
CA SER A 16 12.81 8.88 -38.41
C SER A 16 11.37 8.54 -38.08
N GLN A 17 10.66 7.85 -38.97
CA GLN A 17 9.30 7.36 -38.71
C GLN A 17 9.26 6.34 -37.59
N HIS A 18 10.25 5.47 -37.51
CA HIS A 18 10.36 4.46 -36.47
C HIS A 18 10.55 5.10 -35.09
N ILE A 19 11.42 6.11 -35.00
CA ILE A 19 11.63 6.90 -33.78
C ILE A 19 10.35 7.59 -33.33
N ILE A 20 9.60 8.21 -34.27
CA ILE A 20 8.31 8.85 -33.97
C ILE A 20 7.29 7.83 -33.45
N GLN A 21 7.22 6.66 -34.06
CA GLN A 21 6.32 5.60 -33.60
C GLN A 21 6.68 5.09 -32.20
N ILE A 22 7.96 4.89 -31.92
CA ILE A 22 8.45 4.51 -30.58
C ILE A 22 8.09 5.58 -29.58
N TYR A 23 8.28 6.84 -29.91
CA TYR A 23 7.95 7.96 -29.03
C TYR A 23 6.45 8.02 -28.73
N LYS A 24 5.60 7.86 -29.74
CA LYS A 24 4.14 7.80 -29.56
C LYS A 24 3.71 6.64 -28.70
N ARG A 25 4.27 5.44 -28.90
CA ARG A 25 3.99 4.26 -28.09
C ARG A 25 4.41 4.46 -26.64
N LEU A 26 5.57 5.06 -26.42
CA LEU A 26 6.07 5.36 -25.08
C LEU A 26 5.16 6.36 -24.38
N HIS A 27 4.74 7.40 -25.07
CA HIS A 27 3.82 8.42 -24.55
C HIS A 27 2.46 7.80 -24.18
N GLN A 28 1.92 6.97 -25.06
CA GLN A 28 0.66 6.26 -24.83
C GLN A 28 0.77 5.31 -23.63
N ALA A 29 1.85 4.53 -23.52
CA ALA A 29 2.10 3.64 -22.41
C ALA A 29 2.20 4.39 -21.09
N LYS A 30 2.81 5.56 -21.09
CA LYS A 30 2.93 6.44 -19.92
C LYS A 30 1.57 6.98 -19.48
N GLU A 31 0.72 7.39 -20.42
CA GLU A 31 -0.66 7.82 -20.14
C GLU A 31 -1.50 6.67 -19.58
N ASP A 32 -1.40 5.49 -20.17
CA ASP A 32 -2.12 4.30 -19.72
C ASP A 32 -1.72 3.92 -18.28
N LEU A 33 -0.44 3.96 -17.96
CA LEU A 33 0.06 3.73 -16.61
C LEU A 33 -0.46 4.76 -15.62
N TYR A 34 -0.52 6.02 -16.00
CA TYR A 34 -1.08 7.09 -15.17
C TYR A 34 -2.55 6.83 -14.85
N ILE A 35 -3.35 6.48 -15.86
CA ILE A 35 -4.77 6.17 -15.69
C ILE A 35 -4.96 4.95 -14.79
N GLU A 36 -4.20 3.89 -14.98
CA GLU A 36 -4.27 2.68 -14.14
C GLU A 36 -3.87 2.97 -12.69
N ARG A 37 -2.85 3.81 -12.48
CA ARG A 37 -2.45 4.29 -11.15
C ARG A 37 -3.59 5.03 -10.47
N GLU A 38 -4.23 5.98 -11.16
CA GLU A 38 -5.34 6.76 -10.60
C GLU A 38 -6.55 5.89 -10.26
N LYS A 39 -6.88 4.91 -11.09
CA LYS A 39 -7.93 3.93 -10.80
C LYS A 39 -7.62 3.12 -9.54
N LEU A 40 -6.38 2.67 -9.39
CA LEU A 40 -5.94 1.91 -8.23
C LEU A 40 -6.05 2.74 -6.95
N ILE A 41 -5.58 3.99 -6.96
CA ILE A 41 -5.69 4.91 -5.84
C ILE A 41 -7.16 5.14 -5.45
N THR A 42 -8.02 5.37 -6.43
CA THR A 42 -9.47 5.54 -6.20
C THR A 42 -10.07 4.28 -5.57
N HIS A 43 -9.71 3.11 -6.07
CA HIS A 43 -10.18 1.83 -5.53
C HIS A 43 -9.75 1.63 -4.08
N LEU A 44 -8.51 1.94 -3.76
CA LEU A 44 -7.98 1.87 -2.40
C LEU A 44 -8.68 2.83 -1.44
N GLN A 45 -9.02 4.04 -1.89
CA GLN A 45 -9.80 4.99 -1.10
C GLN A 45 -11.22 4.48 -0.80
N ILE A 46 -11.86 3.84 -1.78
CA ILE A 46 -13.19 3.25 -1.61
C ILE A 46 -13.13 2.05 -0.64
N SER A 47 -12.09 1.26 -0.69
CA SER A 47 -11.88 0.11 0.20
C SER A 47 -11.44 0.49 1.62
N HIS A 48 -11.26 1.78 1.91
CA HIS A 48 -10.74 2.30 3.19
C HIS A 48 -9.34 1.78 3.55
N GLU A 49 -8.55 1.49 2.55
CA GLU A 49 -7.17 1.04 2.71
C GLU A 49 -6.18 2.20 2.55
N GLY A 50 -5.37 2.43 3.58
CA GLY A 50 -4.25 3.33 3.51
C GLY A 50 -3.04 2.62 2.91
N LEU A 51 -2.49 3.14 1.81
CA LEU A 51 -1.35 2.54 1.11
C LEU A 51 -0.23 3.54 0.95
N GLY A 52 0.98 3.10 1.33
CA GLY A 52 2.23 3.81 1.08
C GLY A 52 3.25 2.88 0.45
N VAL A 53 3.81 3.28 -0.69
CA VAL A 53 4.88 2.57 -1.39
C VAL A 53 6.13 3.43 -1.37
N PHE A 54 7.25 2.84 -1.01
CA PHE A 54 8.53 3.50 -0.82
C PHE A 54 9.65 2.76 -1.55
N ASN A 55 10.66 3.50 -1.99
CA ASN A 55 11.86 2.90 -2.54
C ASN A 55 12.79 2.39 -1.42
N HIS A 56 13.91 1.76 -1.80
CA HIS A 56 14.91 1.25 -0.87
C HIS A 56 15.54 2.33 0.04
N ARG A 57 15.43 3.60 -0.33
CA ARG A 57 15.91 4.75 0.47
C ARG A 57 14.85 5.32 1.41
N LYS A 58 13.67 4.69 1.49
CA LYS A 58 12.51 5.18 2.23
C LYS A 58 11.90 6.47 1.67
N GLU A 59 12.16 6.75 0.41
CA GLU A 59 11.55 7.88 -0.31
C GLU A 59 10.19 7.44 -0.86
N GLU A 60 9.22 8.34 -0.79
CA GLU A 60 7.86 8.11 -1.23
C GLU A 60 7.78 7.88 -2.74
N ILE A 61 7.20 6.75 -3.17
CA ILE A 61 6.81 6.51 -4.55
C ILE A 61 5.33 6.82 -4.75
N LEU A 62 4.48 6.31 -3.85
CA LEU A 62 3.03 6.45 -3.90
C LEU A 62 2.49 6.44 -2.48
N VAL A 63 1.67 7.41 -2.14
CA VAL A 63 0.94 7.46 -0.86
C VAL A 63 -0.46 7.99 -1.12
N ASN A 64 -1.48 7.30 -0.64
CA ASN A 64 -2.84 7.80 -0.72
C ASN A 64 -3.21 8.61 0.54
N ASN A 65 -4.31 9.36 0.47
CA ASN A 65 -4.75 10.23 1.56
C ASN A 65 -5.07 9.46 2.84
N LEU A 66 -5.65 8.27 2.73
CA LEU A 66 -5.99 7.44 3.88
C LEU A 66 -4.75 6.99 4.66
N PHE A 67 -3.66 6.69 3.98
CA PHE A 67 -2.40 6.36 4.62
C PHE A 67 -1.92 7.49 5.54
N THR A 68 -1.93 8.72 5.03
CA THR A 68 -1.55 9.90 5.80
C THR A 68 -2.50 10.14 6.99
N GLN A 69 -3.80 10.00 6.77
CA GLN A 69 -4.80 10.15 7.84
C GLN A 69 -4.62 9.12 8.94
N TYR A 70 -4.44 7.85 8.59
CA TYR A 70 -4.22 6.78 9.56
C TYR A 70 -2.88 6.93 10.29
N ALA A 71 -1.83 7.34 9.60
CA ALA A 71 -0.54 7.63 10.23
C ALA A 71 -0.65 8.78 11.24
N ASN A 72 -1.40 9.82 10.92
CA ASN A 72 -1.69 10.92 11.84
C ASN A 72 -2.48 10.45 13.08
N LEU A 73 -3.47 9.58 12.89
CA LEU A 73 -4.24 9.01 14.00
C LEU A 73 -3.39 8.12 14.91
N ILE A 74 -2.51 7.32 14.34
CA ILE A 74 -1.61 6.44 15.10
C ILE A 74 -0.58 7.26 15.89
N SER A 75 -0.05 8.32 15.30
CA SER A 75 0.98 9.16 15.95
C SER A 75 0.41 10.22 16.89
N ASP A 76 -0.87 10.50 16.88
CA ASP A 76 -1.51 11.66 17.53
C ASP A 76 -0.93 13.02 17.10
N LYS A 77 -0.37 13.08 15.90
CA LYS A 77 0.25 14.28 15.35
C LYS A 77 -0.14 14.47 13.90
N ASN A 78 -0.15 15.71 13.45
CA ASN A 78 -0.19 16.01 12.02
C ASN A 78 1.23 15.95 11.47
N LEU A 79 1.53 14.88 10.73
CA LEU A 79 2.84 14.69 10.14
C LEU A 79 3.08 15.70 9.02
N SER A 80 4.26 16.32 9.02
CA SER A 80 4.65 17.31 8.01
C SER A 80 5.13 16.66 6.71
N SER A 81 5.66 15.44 6.80
CA SER A 81 6.12 14.67 5.65
C SER A 81 5.85 13.18 5.85
N THR A 82 5.79 12.46 4.75
CA THR A 82 5.57 11.02 4.76
C THR A 82 6.74 10.26 5.41
N GLU A 83 7.93 10.81 5.37
CA GLU A 83 9.13 10.21 5.96
C GLU A 83 9.09 10.15 7.50
N GLU A 84 8.29 10.99 8.12
CA GLU A 84 8.11 10.99 9.58
C GLU A 84 7.42 9.72 10.11
N ILE A 85 6.78 8.94 9.23
CA ILE A 85 6.17 7.64 9.61
C ILE A 85 7.20 6.69 10.23
N PHE A 86 8.43 6.72 9.74
CA PHE A 86 9.49 5.84 10.24
C PHE A 86 9.98 6.20 11.64
N SER A 87 9.57 7.35 12.17
CA SER A 87 9.86 7.77 13.55
C SER A 87 8.68 7.56 14.50
N ILE A 88 7.53 7.09 14.04
CA ILE A 88 6.38 6.80 14.89
C ILE A 88 6.70 5.60 15.79
N PRO A 89 6.56 5.73 17.13
CA PRO A 89 6.91 4.65 18.06
C PRO A 89 6.14 3.36 17.82
N GLU A 90 4.85 3.44 17.52
CA GLU A 90 3.98 2.28 17.27
C GLU A 90 4.37 1.51 16.01
N LEU A 91 5.04 2.17 15.05
CA LEU A 91 5.51 1.58 13.79
C LEU A 91 6.97 1.12 13.85
N GLN A 92 7.64 1.21 15.00
CA GLN A 92 9.04 0.78 15.12
C GLN A 92 9.27 -0.70 14.76
N PRO A 93 8.39 -1.64 15.05
CA PRO A 93 8.55 -3.01 14.57
C PRO A 93 8.64 -3.12 13.04
N ILE A 94 7.85 -2.32 12.32
CA ILE A 94 7.89 -2.23 10.85
C ILE A 94 9.23 -1.66 10.38
N THR A 95 9.67 -0.56 10.99
CA THR A 95 10.95 0.09 10.65
C THR A 95 12.13 -0.84 10.88
N ARG A 96 12.14 -1.59 11.97
CA ARG A 96 13.17 -2.60 12.26
C ARG A 96 13.15 -3.75 11.24
N PHE A 97 11.96 -4.19 10.87
CA PHE A 97 11.78 -5.23 9.86
C PHE A 97 12.37 -4.80 8.51
N ILE A 98 12.09 -3.58 8.07
CA ILE A 98 12.63 -3.02 6.83
C ILE A 98 14.16 -2.94 6.90
N THR A 99 14.72 -2.41 7.98
CA THR A 99 16.17 -2.26 8.17
C THR A 99 16.87 -3.61 8.18
N LYS A 100 16.35 -4.58 8.93
CA LYS A 100 16.92 -5.92 9.06
C LYS A 100 16.95 -6.67 7.73
N ASN A 101 15.99 -6.46 6.87
CA ASN A 101 15.87 -7.19 5.60
C ASN A 101 16.64 -6.55 4.44
N LYS A 102 17.05 -5.28 4.57
CA LYS A 102 17.97 -4.65 3.60
C LYS A 102 19.36 -5.30 3.58
N GLU A 103 19.83 -5.81 4.70
CA GLU A 103 21.17 -6.39 4.82
C GLU A 103 21.23 -7.85 4.37
N ARG A 104 20.10 -8.49 4.09
CA ARG A 104 20.00 -9.92 3.81
C ARG A 104 19.36 -10.25 2.46
N SER A 105 19.56 -9.45 1.44
CA SER A 105 18.94 -9.65 0.11
C SER A 105 19.56 -10.83 -0.69
N ILE A 106 19.71 -11.99 -0.06
CA ILE A 106 20.12 -13.24 -0.73
C ILE A 106 18.94 -14.22 -0.75
N GLY A 107 17.75 -13.76 -1.09
CA GLY A 107 16.59 -14.65 -1.22
C GLY A 107 15.52 -14.02 -2.08
N LYS A 108 15.05 -14.76 -3.06
CA LYS A 108 14.03 -14.33 -4.04
C LYS A 108 12.59 -14.31 -3.48
N GLU A 109 12.39 -14.34 -2.17
CA GLU A 109 11.06 -14.41 -1.57
C GLU A 109 10.62 -13.03 -1.08
N GLU A 110 9.37 -12.69 -1.36
CA GLU A 110 8.70 -11.54 -0.75
C GLU A 110 8.67 -11.72 0.77
N LYS A 111 9.07 -10.70 1.49
CA LYS A 111 9.05 -10.73 2.95
C LYS A 111 7.89 -9.91 3.45
N ARG A 112 7.11 -10.47 4.36
CA ARG A 112 5.92 -9.85 4.93
C ARG A 112 6.00 -9.79 6.44
N MET A 113 5.46 -8.72 7.00
CA MET A 113 5.24 -8.53 8.42
C MET A 113 3.88 -7.89 8.64
N SER A 114 3.14 -8.38 9.63
CA SER A 114 1.85 -7.83 10.01
C SER A 114 1.82 -7.55 11.49
N LEU A 115 1.15 -6.47 11.88
CA LEU A 115 0.89 -6.17 13.29
C LEU A 115 -0.42 -5.39 13.42
N ASN A 116 -1.02 -5.45 14.60
CA ASN A 116 -2.18 -4.64 14.95
C ASN A 116 -1.76 -3.56 15.95
N ILE A 117 -2.28 -2.36 15.76
CA ILE A 117 -2.07 -1.23 16.65
C ILE A 117 -3.41 -0.83 17.24
N ASP A 118 -3.51 -0.83 18.56
CA ASP A 118 -4.65 -0.30 19.29
C ASP A 118 -4.33 1.13 19.73
N LYS A 119 -5.09 2.10 19.24
CA LYS A 119 -4.89 3.50 19.51
C LYS A 119 -6.21 4.24 19.67
N ASN A 120 -6.45 4.79 20.85
CA ASN A 120 -7.62 5.63 21.14
C ASN A 120 -8.97 4.97 20.78
N GLY A 121 -9.11 3.67 21.08
CA GLY A 121 -10.31 2.90 20.78
C GLY A 121 -10.44 2.44 19.33
N ARG A 122 -9.45 2.70 18.50
CA ARG A 122 -9.36 2.21 17.12
C ARG A 122 -8.31 1.14 16.99
N ILE A 123 -8.56 0.15 16.16
CA ILE A 123 -7.64 -0.94 15.86
C ILE A 123 -7.22 -0.83 14.40
N PHE A 124 -5.92 -0.69 14.19
CA PHE A 124 -5.31 -0.61 12.85
C PHE A 124 -4.55 -1.90 12.56
N ALA A 125 -4.86 -2.53 11.43
CA ALA A 125 -4.05 -3.60 10.89
C ALA A 125 -2.98 -2.98 9.98
N VAL A 126 -1.72 -3.22 10.28
CA VAL A 126 -0.58 -2.73 9.51
C VAL A 126 0.17 -3.91 8.93
N GLU A 127 0.40 -3.88 7.63
CA GLU A 127 1.17 -4.90 6.91
C GLU A 127 2.28 -4.23 6.14
N CYS A 128 3.46 -4.82 6.16
CA CYS A 128 4.62 -4.40 5.37
C CYS A 128 5.05 -5.54 4.46
N ILE A 129 5.21 -5.24 3.18
CA ILE A 129 5.71 -6.17 2.16
C ILE A 129 6.98 -5.57 1.57
N ILE A 130 8.07 -6.34 1.56
CA ILE A 130 9.33 -5.95 0.93
C ILE A 130 9.47 -6.72 -0.37
N PHE A 131 9.66 -6.00 -1.47
CA PHE A 131 9.82 -6.55 -2.81
C PHE A 131 11.28 -6.89 -3.10
N GLN A 132 11.51 -7.57 -4.24
CA GLN A 132 12.84 -8.03 -4.63
C GLN A 132 13.86 -6.91 -4.88
N ASP A 133 13.40 -5.73 -5.26
CA ASP A 133 14.21 -4.54 -5.49
C ASP A 133 14.46 -3.70 -4.23
N ASP A 134 14.15 -4.25 -3.06
CA ASP A 134 14.20 -3.59 -1.76
C ASP A 134 13.24 -2.39 -1.61
N SER A 135 12.37 -2.15 -2.57
CA SER A 135 11.20 -1.29 -2.36
C SER A 135 10.22 -1.99 -1.43
N PHE A 136 9.39 -1.23 -0.75
CA PHE A 136 8.43 -1.81 0.20
C PHE A 136 7.10 -1.07 0.18
N GLU A 137 6.08 -1.79 0.57
CA GLU A 137 4.72 -1.30 0.71
C GLU A 137 4.30 -1.41 2.17
N ILE A 138 3.66 -0.37 2.67
CA ILE A 138 3.00 -0.38 3.98
C ILE A 138 1.52 -0.12 3.76
N SER A 139 0.67 -1.05 4.19
CA SER A 139 -0.77 -0.88 4.21
C SER A 139 -1.27 -0.69 5.62
N ILE A 140 -2.21 0.22 5.81
CA ILE A 140 -2.86 0.49 7.10
C ILE A 140 -4.36 0.46 6.88
N ASN A 141 -5.05 -0.42 7.60
CA ASN A 141 -6.50 -0.53 7.58
C ASN A 141 -7.08 -0.34 8.97
N ASP A 142 -8.13 0.47 9.07
CA ASP A 142 -8.92 0.54 10.29
C ASP A 142 -9.87 -0.66 10.33
N ILE A 143 -9.59 -1.60 11.22
CA ILE A 143 -10.37 -2.83 11.41
C ILE A 143 -11.22 -2.81 12.68
N THR A 144 -11.50 -1.63 13.21
CA THR A 144 -12.25 -1.46 14.46
C THR A 144 -13.63 -2.09 14.35
N GLN A 145 -14.34 -1.80 13.28
CA GLN A 145 -15.71 -2.31 13.07
C GLN A 145 -15.73 -3.83 12.91
N GLU A 146 -14.81 -4.39 12.16
CA GLU A 146 -14.68 -5.83 11.97
C GLU A 146 -14.39 -6.55 13.29
N LYS A 147 -13.52 -5.98 14.12
CA LYS A 147 -13.20 -6.52 15.44
C LYS A 147 -14.38 -6.43 16.41
N GLU A 148 -15.12 -5.32 16.40
CA GLU A 148 -16.34 -5.17 17.21
C GLU A 148 -17.42 -6.17 16.81
N GLN A 149 -17.66 -6.34 15.51
CA GLN A 149 -18.61 -7.33 14.99
C GLN A 149 -18.20 -8.75 15.35
N ALA A 150 -16.91 -9.09 15.22
CA ALA A 150 -16.41 -10.40 15.61
C ALA A 150 -16.59 -10.68 17.11
N LEU A 151 -16.37 -9.67 17.96
CA LEU A 151 -16.57 -9.77 19.40
C LEU A 151 -18.05 -9.97 19.75
N LEU A 152 -18.95 -9.19 19.13
CA LEU A 152 -20.41 -9.33 19.32
C LEU A 152 -20.89 -10.71 18.90
N LYS A 153 -20.43 -11.21 17.75
CA LYS A 153 -20.77 -12.56 17.27
C LYS A 153 -20.31 -13.62 18.25
N LYS A 154 -19.10 -13.49 18.79
CA LYS A 154 -18.56 -14.42 19.79
C LYS A 154 -19.38 -14.40 21.08
N GLN A 155 -19.73 -13.23 21.60
CA GLN A 155 -20.56 -13.06 22.79
C GLN A 155 -21.96 -13.65 22.59
N LEU A 156 -22.58 -13.38 21.43
CA LEU A 156 -23.89 -13.93 21.10
C LEU A 156 -23.87 -15.47 21.07
N THR A 157 -22.86 -16.06 20.44
CA THR A 157 -22.67 -17.50 20.37
C THR A 157 -22.48 -18.11 21.76
N GLN A 158 -21.71 -17.48 22.64
CA GLN A 158 -21.51 -17.91 24.03
C GLN A 158 -22.79 -17.80 24.83
N ASN A 159 -23.56 -16.73 24.68
CA ASN A 159 -24.83 -16.54 25.38
C ASN A 159 -25.87 -17.58 24.96
N ILE A 160 -25.99 -17.86 23.65
CA ILE A 160 -26.87 -18.92 23.14
C ILE A 160 -26.49 -20.30 23.73
N ALA A 161 -25.21 -20.62 23.71
CA ALA A 161 -24.71 -21.86 24.28
C ALA A 161 -25.02 -21.98 25.80
N HIS A 162 -24.88 -20.87 26.54
CA HIS A 162 -25.19 -20.80 27.95
C HIS A 162 -26.69 -20.98 28.21
N GLU A 163 -27.55 -20.31 27.47
CA GLU A 163 -29.01 -20.41 27.59
C GLU A 163 -29.52 -21.82 27.25
N LEU A 164 -28.92 -22.50 26.29
CA LEU A 164 -29.26 -23.89 25.95
C LEU A 164 -28.82 -24.90 27.03
N LYS A 165 -27.79 -24.61 27.81
CA LYS A 165 -27.36 -25.45 28.94
C LYS A 165 -28.22 -25.28 30.19
N THR A 166 -28.73 -24.08 30.47
CA THR A 166 -29.47 -23.76 31.67
C THR A 166 -30.82 -24.52 31.78
N PRO A 167 -31.66 -24.64 30.71
CA PRO A 167 -32.88 -25.40 30.75
C PRO A 167 -32.69 -26.91 31.00
N VAL A 168 -31.57 -27.46 30.51
CA VAL A 168 -31.26 -28.89 30.68
C VAL A 168 -30.78 -29.20 32.11
N SER A 169 -30.15 -28.28 32.79
CA SER A 169 -29.64 -28.42 34.16
C SER A 169 -30.70 -28.17 35.24
N SER A 170 -31.85 -27.58 34.90
CA SER A 170 -32.96 -27.30 35.84
C SER A 170 -34.04 -28.38 35.90
N ILE A 171 -33.89 -29.44 35.14
CA ILE A 171 -34.71 -30.64 35.16
C ILE A 171 -34.00 -31.72 35.97
#